data_ce29e8d74a6578aa3541d70d44fdf6d1
#
_entry.id   ce29e8d74a6578aa3541d70d44fdf6d1
#
_cell.length_a   1.000
_cell.length_b   1.000
_cell.length_c   1.000
_cell.angle_alpha   90.00
_cell.angle_beta   90.00
_cell.angle_gamma   90.00
#
_symmetry.space_group_name_H-M   'P 1'
#
loop_
_entity.id
_entity.type
_entity.pdbx_description
1 polymer ?
#
loop_
_entity_poly.entity_id
_entity_poly.type
_entity_poly.pdbx_seq_one_letter_code
_entity_poly.pdbx_strand_id
1 'polypeptide(L)'
;MPQEPKRFNDFARESKPLEGSKVKIDDIINREILVLDYKIRDSRFEKKNCEKCLTLQFEMEGIKHVVFTGSNVLIDQIERYKSEIPFITTLKKIDRYYTFT
;
A
#
# COMPACT_ATOMS: atom_id res chain seq x y z
N MET A 1 28.52 -12.55 27.55
CA MET A 1 27.31 -12.03 28.16
C MET A 1 26.12 -12.23 27.25
N PRO A 2 25.07 -12.88 27.73
CA PRO A 2 23.93 -13.12 26.89
C PRO A 2 23.23 -11.81 26.56
N GLN A 3 22.91 -11.65 25.31
CA GLN A 3 22.10 -10.51 24.89
C GLN A 3 20.63 -10.76 25.26
N GLU A 4 19.95 -9.72 25.62
CA GLU A 4 18.53 -9.83 25.82
C GLU A 4 17.86 -10.19 24.51
N PRO A 5 16.91 -11.11 24.53
CA PRO A 5 16.17 -11.43 23.33
C PRO A 5 15.46 -10.19 22.79
N LYS A 6 15.52 -10.01 21.49
CA LYS A 6 14.80 -8.92 20.87
C LYS A 6 13.31 -9.23 20.88
N ARG A 7 12.52 -8.20 21.01
CA ARG A 7 11.09 -8.35 20.93
C ARG A 7 10.68 -8.53 19.48
N PHE A 8 9.67 -9.34 19.26
CA PHE A 8 9.18 -9.57 17.92
C PHE A 8 8.88 -8.26 17.17
N ASN A 9 8.32 -7.28 17.85
CA ASN A 9 8.00 -5.99 17.26
C ASN A 9 9.21 -5.18 16.81
N ASP A 10 10.41 -5.50 17.34
CA ASP A 10 11.60 -4.76 17.00
C ASP A 10 12.16 -5.15 15.62
N PHE A 11 11.89 -6.37 15.19
CA PHE A 11 12.44 -6.85 13.93
C PHE A 11 11.40 -7.30 12.90
N ALA A 12 10.17 -7.59 13.31
CA ALA A 12 9.13 -8.10 12.41
C ALA A 12 8.38 -6.96 11.76
N ARG A 13 8.92 -6.44 10.68
CA ARG A 13 8.32 -5.30 10.00
C ARG A 13 7.02 -5.64 9.31
N GLU A 14 6.91 -6.85 8.78
CA GLU A 14 5.72 -7.27 8.05
C GLU A 14 4.50 -7.41 8.96
N SER A 15 4.69 -7.48 10.27
CA SER A 15 3.58 -7.56 11.21
C SER A 15 3.08 -6.19 11.67
N LYS A 16 3.80 -5.12 11.35
CA LYS A 16 3.38 -3.77 11.72
C LYS A 16 2.42 -3.22 10.67
N PRO A 17 1.25 -2.74 11.10
CA PRO A 17 0.36 -2.10 10.15
C PRO A 17 0.95 -0.76 9.68
N LEU A 18 0.62 -0.38 8.46
CA LEU A 18 0.99 0.94 7.96
C LEU A 18 0.12 1.98 8.65
N GLU A 19 0.76 3.07 9.10
CA GLU A 19 0.06 4.14 9.79
C GLU A 19 -0.65 5.04 8.82
N GLY A 20 -1.81 5.53 9.23
CA GLY A 20 -2.54 6.52 8.47
C GLY A 20 -4.05 6.33 8.60
N SER A 21 -4.77 7.37 8.24
CA SER A 21 -6.23 7.33 8.20
C SER A 21 -6.67 6.50 7.00
N LYS A 22 -7.57 5.56 7.24
CA LYS A 22 -8.09 4.70 6.19
C LYS A 22 -9.03 5.47 5.29
N VAL A 23 -8.79 5.44 3.98
CA VAL A 23 -9.65 6.08 2.99
C VAL A 23 -9.99 5.09 1.89
N LYS A 24 -11.05 5.39 1.15
CA LYS A 24 -11.44 4.60 0.00
C LYS A 24 -10.69 5.09 -1.23
N ILE A 25 -10.33 4.16 -2.11
CA ILE A 25 -9.58 4.51 -3.31
C ILE A 25 -10.33 5.52 -4.19
N ASP A 26 -11.65 5.42 -4.26
CA ASP A 26 -12.45 6.34 -5.07
C ASP A 26 -12.43 7.77 -4.52
N ASP A 27 -12.12 7.95 -3.24
CA ASP A 27 -12.07 9.27 -2.62
C ASP A 27 -10.78 10.03 -2.95
N ILE A 28 -9.77 9.35 -3.49
CA ILE A 28 -8.48 9.96 -3.79
C ILE A 28 -8.15 9.97 -5.28
N ILE A 29 -9.12 9.63 -6.11
CA ILE A 29 -8.95 9.68 -7.57
C ILE A 29 -8.71 11.13 -8.01
N ASN A 30 -7.78 11.30 -8.93
CA ASN A 30 -7.38 12.60 -9.50
C ASN A 30 -6.70 13.54 -8.49
N ARG A 31 -6.22 12.99 -7.39
CA ARG A 31 -5.45 13.77 -6.42
C ARG A 31 -3.99 13.36 -6.43
N GLU A 32 -3.13 14.34 -6.24
CA GLU A 32 -1.70 14.08 -6.12
C GLU A 32 -1.40 13.56 -4.72
N ILE A 33 -0.66 12.46 -4.65
CA ILE A 33 -0.29 11.82 -3.40
C ILE A 33 1.20 11.51 -3.40
N LEU A 34 1.78 11.46 -2.19
CA LEU A 34 3.16 11.02 -1.99
C LEU A 34 3.12 9.60 -1.45
N VAL A 35 3.53 8.65 -2.26
CA VAL A 35 3.58 7.24 -1.85
C VAL A 35 4.75 7.02 -0.92
N LEU A 36 4.48 6.51 0.27
CA LEU A 36 5.49 6.34 1.32
C LEU A 36 5.90 4.88 1.49
N ASP A 37 4.95 3.96 1.44
CA ASP A 37 5.22 2.55 1.67
C ASP A 37 4.05 1.71 1.15
N TYR A 38 4.22 0.41 1.14
CA TYR A 38 3.17 -0.50 0.70
C TYR A 38 3.34 -1.88 1.32
N LYS A 39 2.26 -2.64 1.33
CA LYS A 39 2.26 -4.06 1.66
C LYS A 39 1.34 -4.79 0.71
N ILE A 40 1.75 -5.98 0.33
CA ILE A 40 0.93 -6.84 -0.52
C ILE A 40 0.69 -8.13 0.25
N ARG A 41 -0.58 -8.51 0.36
CA ARG A 41 -0.99 -9.73 1.02
C ARG A 41 -1.86 -10.56 0.11
N ASP A 42 -1.79 -11.87 0.26
CA ASP A 42 -2.72 -12.77 -0.40
C ASP A 42 -4.04 -12.74 0.35
N SER A 43 -5.13 -12.71 -0.40
CA SER A 43 -6.45 -12.78 0.19
C SER A 43 -6.73 -14.23 0.56
N ARG A 44 -6.84 -14.51 1.85
CA ARG A 44 -7.08 -15.88 2.35
C ARG A 44 -8.54 -16.29 2.29
N PHE A 45 -9.42 -15.31 2.07
CA PHE A 45 -10.84 -15.58 2.08
C PHE A 45 -11.37 -16.01 0.72
N GLU A 46 -10.63 -15.76 -0.33
CA GLU A 46 -11.02 -16.13 -1.67
C GLU A 46 -10.34 -17.43 -2.07
N LYS A 47 -11.07 -18.52 -1.94
CA LYS A 47 -10.54 -19.84 -2.26
C LYS A 47 -10.30 -20.06 -3.75
N LYS A 48 -11.00 -19.31 -4.58
CA LYS A 48 -10.97 -19.51 -6.03
C LYS A 48 -9.95 -18.64 -6.74
N ASN A 49 -9.70 -17.47 -6.21
CA ASN A 49 -8.76 -16.54 -6.80
C ASN A 49 -7.79 -16.11 -5.72
N CYS A 50 -6.54 -16.50 -5.87
CA CYS A 50 -5.50 -16.00 -4.98
C CYS A 50 -5.26 -14.54 -5.30
N GLU A 51 -6.27 -13.71 -5.07
CA GLU A 51 -6.14 -12.30 -5.32
C GLU A 51 -5.29 -11.67 -4.23
N LYS A 52 -4.40 -10.82 -4.68
CA LYS A 52 -3.58 -10.06 -3.77
C LYS A 52 -4.28 -8.79 -3.37
N CYS A 53 -4.05 -8.37 -2.16
CA CYS A 53 -4.56 -7.10 -1.65
C CYS A 53 -3.38 -6.18 -1.39
N LEU A 54 -3.43 -5.00 -1.96
CA LEU A 54 -2.43 -3.95 -1.77
C LEU A 54 -2.89 -3.01 -0.66
N THR A 55 -2.03 -2.79 0.32
CA THR A 55 -2.17 -1.72 1.29
C THR A 55 -1.14 -0.66 0.93
N LEU A 56 -1.60 0.52 0.59
CA LEU A 56 -0.74 1.62 0.18
C LEU A 56 -0.78 2.71 1.23
N GLN A 57 0.40 3.10 1.73
CA GLN A 57 0.54 4.23 2.63
C GLN A 57 1.00 5.43 1.82
N PHE A 58 0.31 6.53 1.99
CA PHE A 58 0.64 7.75 1.26
C PHE A 58 0.32 8.97 2.10
N GLU A 59 0.90 10.10 1.71
CA GLU A 59 0.62 11.37 2.31
C GLU A 59 -0.12 12.26 1.32
N MET A 60 -1.17 12.89 1.79
CA MET A 60 -1.96 13.82 1.01
C MET A 60 -2.28 15.02 1.89
N GLU A 61 -1.90 16.20 1.42
CA GLU A 61 -2.11 17.44 2.17
C GLU A 61 -1.48 17.40 3.57
N GLY A 62 -0.31 16.77 3.68
CA GLY A 62 0.42 16.70 4.94
C GLY A 62 -0.10 15.65 5.92
N ILE A 63 -1.08 14.85 5.54
CA ILE A 63 -1.69 13.85 6.39
C ILE A 63 -1.45 12.46 5.80
N LYS A 64 -1.03 11.54 6.65
CA LYS A 64 -0.82 10.16 6.24
C LYS A 64 -2.14 9.41 6.15
N HIS A 65 -2.28 8.66 5.09
CA HIS A 65 -3.46 7.84 4.83
C HIS A 65 -3.04 6.44 4.38
N VAL A 66 -3.97 5.51 4.51
CA VAL A 66 -3.81 4.17 3.93
C VAL A 66 -5.04 3.84 3.10
N VAL A 67 -4.80 3.14 2.00
CA VAL A 67 -5.88 2.65 1.14
C VAL A 67 -5.65 1.18 0.86
N PHE A 68 -6.74 0.43 0.80
CA PHE A 68 -6.71 -1.00 0.48
C PHE A 68 -7.36 -1.20 -0.87
N THR A 69 -6.70 -1.95 -1.73
CA THR A 69 -7.22 -2.22 -3.07
C THR A 69 -6.73 -3.57 -3.57
N GLY A 70 -7.57 -4.22 -4.38
CA GLY A 70 -7.20 -5.44 -5.08
C GLY A 70 -6.81 -5.20 -6.53
N SER A 71 -6.56 -3.96 -6.92
CA SER A 71 -6.24 -3.62 -8.30
C SER A 71 -4.93 -4.27 -8.74
N ASN A 72 -5.01 -5.15 -9.72
CA ASN A 72 -3.83 -5.82 -10.26
C ASN A 72 -2.88 -4.84 -10.95
N VAL A 73 -3.43 -3.79 -11.56
CA VAL A 73 -2.62 -2.77 -12.21
C VAL A 73 -1.77 -2.04 -11.19
N LEU A 74 -2.39 -1.60 -10.08
CA LEU A 74 -1.65 -0.90 -9.03
C LEU A 74 -0.62 -1.79 -8.36
N ILE A 75 -0.96 -3.05 -8.11
CA ILE A 75 -0.04 -4.02 -7.52
C ILE A 75 1.18 -4.20 -8.43
N ASP A 76 0.95 -4.40 -9.73
CA ASP A 76 2.03 -4.56 -10.68
C ASP A 76 2.91 -3.30 -10.75
N GLN A 77 2.30 -2.13 -10.76
CA GLN A 77 3.03 -0.88 -10.81
C GLN A 77 3.88 -0.65 -9.57
N ILE A 78 3.32 -0.90 -8.38
CA ILE A 78 4.08 -0.68 -7.15
C ILE A 78 5.25 -1.66 -7.02
N GLU A 79 5.06 -2.90 -7.45
CA GLU A 79 6.13 -3.90 -7.45
C GLU A 79 7.25 -3.51 -8.42
N ARG A 80 6.86 -2.95 -9.56
CA ARG A 80 7.81 -2.55 -10.60
C ARG A 80 8.64 -1.34 -10.20
N TYR A 81 8.02 -0.41 -9.49
CA TYR A 81 8.65 0.87 -9.16
C TYR A 81 8.91 1.06 -7.67
N LYS A 82 8.94 -0.02 -6.91
CA LYS A 82 9.16 0.06 -5.46
C LYS A 82 10.46 0.71 -5.05
N SER A 83 11.48 0.62 -5.89
CA SER A 83 12.78 1.24 -5.62
C SER A 83 12.72 2.78 -5.69
N GLU A 84 11.67 3.32 -6.26
CA GLU A 84 11.49 4.76 -6.38
C GLU A 84 10.72 5.38 -5.23
N ILE A 85 10.26 4.58 -4.29
CA ILE A 85 9.55 5.08 -3.11
C ILE A 85 10.52 5.85 -2.21
N PRO A 86 10.14 7.05 -1.71
CA PRO A 86 8.86 7.70 -1.92
C PRO A 86 8.78 8.44 -3.25
N PHE A 87 7.59 8.43 -3.86
CA PHE A 87 7.40 9.16 -5.11
C PHE A 87 6.02 9.82 -5.14
N ILE A 88 5.91 10.87 -5.93
CA ILE A 88 4.66 11.60 -6.11
C ILE A 88 3.95 11.07 -7.35
N THR A 89 2.68 10.82 -7.22
CA THR A 89 1.87 10.35 -8.35
C THR A 89 0.44 10.84 -8.20
N THR A 90 -0.29 10.81 -9.30
CA THR A 90 -1.73 11.05 -9.30
C THR A 90 -2.41 9.73 -9.62
N LEU A 91 -3.30 9.30 -8.74
CA LEU A 91 -4.08 8.10 -8.96
C LEU A 91 -5.25 8.41 -9.88
N LYS A 92 -5.39 7.63 -10.94
CA LYS A 92 -6.48 7.81 -11.90
C LYS A 92 -7.24 6.52 -12.09
N LYS A 93 -8.50 6.66 -12.45
CA LYS A 93 -9.34 5.54 -12.83
C LYS A 93 -9.64 5.67 -14.32
N ILE A 94 -9.22 4.66 -15.08
CA ILE A 94 -9.44 4.59 -16.52
C ILE A 94 -10.36 3.41 -16.77
N ASP A 95 -11.57 3.69 -17.26
CA ASP A 95 -12.61 2.69 -17.43
C ASP A 95 -12.87 1.92 -16.13
N ARG A 96 -12.38 0.70 -16.02
CA ARG A 96 -12.63 -0.16 -14.87
C ARG A 96 -11.39 -0.40 -14.01
N TYR A 97 -10.28 0.24 -14.32
CA TYR A 97 -9.08 -0.01 -13.56
C TYR A 97 -8.44 1.27 -13.02
N TYR A 98 -7.68 1.11 -11.96
CA TYR A 98 -6.94 2.20 -11.34
C TYR A 98 -5.49 2.14 -11.80
N THR A 99 -4.87 3.30 -11.92
CA THR A 99 -3.47 3.38 -12.34
C THR A 99 -2.80 4.60 -11.74
N PHE A 100 -1.52 4.46 -11.44
CA PHE A 100 -0.68 5.61 -11.12
C PHE A 100 -0.29 6.31 -12.43
N THR A 101 -0.17 7.61 -12.36
CA THR A 101 0.25 8.39 -13.53
C THR A 101 1.36 9.38 -13.24
#